data_dd65aa547142f03e37a043304364efcd
#
_entry.id   dd65aa547142f03e37a043304364efcd
#
_cell.length_a   1.000
_cell.length_b   1.000
_cell.length_c   1.000
_cell.angle_alpha   90.00
_cell.angle_beta   90.00
_cell.angle_gamma   90.00
#
_symmetry.space_group_name_H-M   'P 1'
#
loop_
_entity.id
_entity.type
_entity.pdbx_description
1 polymer ?
#
loop_
_entity_poly.entity_id
_entity_poly.type
_entity_poly.pdbx_seq_one_letter_code
_entity_poly.pdbx_strand_id
1 'polypeptide(L)'
;PFEVLPTRHDIDWLLMGVMQDIESEASSGTFSKVFSLDRDTTQPDFGAISSAYDEGLLMTVTLDDPIASENDQLTSAIISELTLSSDPGNYGGRLVASGNFYSGFALSHDNNLAPASTIIPDTDYYNHSLLTTKSIASAATVVNSWSITVNNNAQRIGSSATGDAQSYAIGIPEYSVTGEMSIKYDSTTKDVVNDFLAGTDRLLSFGYGSGTDDGALLIKCNAVYTGHVKEFGGDSGMFLSIPFEAVDDVTNDALQVTIANGQDRAWTS
;
A
#
# COMPACT_ATOMS: atom_id res chain seq x y z
N PRO A 1 13.17 6.62 -4.08
CA PRO A 1 12.46 5.36 -4.25
C PRO A 1 12.95 4.30 -3.29
N PHE A 2 12.14 3.31 -3.01
CA PHE A 2 12.51 2.12 -2.26
C PHE A 2 11.86 0.87 -2.87
N GLU A 3 12.46 -0.29 -2.61
CA GLU A 3 11.88 -1.59 -2.88
C GLU A 3 12.27 -2.54 -1.74
N VAL A 4 11.28 -3.17 -1.13
CA VAL A 4 11.45 -4.07 0.02
C VAL A 4 10.54 -5.29 -0.10
N LEU A 5 10.93 -6.35 0.58
CA LEU A 5 10.07 -7.51 0.81
C LEU A 5 9.41 -7.32 2.18
N PRO A 6 8.16 -6.86 2.25
CA PRO A 6 7.54 -6.58 3.53
C PRO A 6 7.31 -7.87 4.30
N THR A 7 7.59 -7.82 5.59
CA THR A 7 7.23 -8.87 6.52
C THR A 7 5.81 -8.67 7.04
N ARG A 8 5.27 -9.67 7.72
CA ARG A 8 3.95 -9.58 8.34
C ARG A 8 3.84 -8.47 9.39
N HIS A 9 4.99 -8.08 9.97
CA HIS A 9 5.05 -7.06 11.01
C HIS A 9 5.40 -5.66 10.52
N ASP A 10 5.84 -5.51 9.25
CA ASP A 10 6.29 -4.20 8.74
C ASP A 10 5.33 -3.58 7.73
N ILE A 11 4.41 -4.35 7.18
CA ILE A 11 3.53 -3.88 6.11
C ILE A 11 2.60 -2.75 6.56
N ASP A 12 2.20 -2.74 7.83
CA ASP A 12 1.36 -1.70 8.41
C ASP A 12 2.03 -0.31 8.38
N TRP A 13 3.36 -0.25 8.55
CA TRP A 13 4.11 0.99 8.40
C TRP A 13 4.04 1.57 7.01
N LEU A 14 4.14 0.71 6.00
CA LEU A 14 4.08 1.13 4.61
C LEU A 14 2.68 1.66 4.26
N LEU A 15 1.65 0.97 4.74
CA LEU A 15 0.26 1.39 4.52
C LEU A 15 -0.05 2.69 5.26
N MET A 16 0.32 2.79 6.54
CA MET A 16 0.16 4.04 7.29
C MET A 16 0.93 5.18 6.63
N GLY A 17 2.12 4.90 6.10
CA GLY A 17 2.94 5.88 5.41
C GLY A 17 2.30 6.47 4.15
N VAL A 18 1.48 5.71 3.41
CA VAL A 18 0.84 6.16 2.18
C VAL A 18 -0.61 6.57 2.37
N MET A 19 -1.38 5.81 3.17
CA MET A 19 -2.83 6.05 3.36
C MET A 19 -3.11 7.10 4.44
N GLN A 20 -2.19 7.25 5.40
CA GLN A 20 -2.22 8.27 6.45
C GLN A 20 -3.42 8.19 7.41
N ASP A 21 -4.22 7.15 7.32
CA ASP A 21 -5.41 6.97 8.14
C ASP A 21 -5.61 5.50 8.50
N ILE A 22 -6.20 5.27 9.67
CA ILE A 22 -6.65 3.95 10.16
C ILE A 22 -8.12 4.08 10.54
N GLU A 23 -9.00 3.43 9.79
CA GLU A 23 -10.44 3.41 10.05
C GLU A 23 -10.76 2.77 11.39
N SER A 24 -10.10 1.67 11.72
CA SER A 24 -10.32 0.96 12.99
C SER A 24 -9.10 0.16 13.43
N GLU A 25 -8.92 0.09 14.74
CA GLU A 25 -7.91 -0.73 15.40
C GLU A 25 -8.54 -1.53 16.55
N ALA A 26 -8.32 -2.85 16.56
CA ALA A 26 -8.72 -3.70 17.67
C ALA A 26 -7.61 -3.74 18.73
N SER A 27 -7.94 -3.38 19.96
CA SER A 27 -6.99 -3.20 21.06
C SER A 27 -6.73 -4.45 21.92
N SER A 28 -7.27 -5.61 21.55
CA SER A 28 -7.07 -6.84 22.33
C SER A 28 -7.06 -8.10 21.44
N GLY A 29 -6.18 -9.02 21.77
CA GLY A 29 -6.01 -10.28 21.03
C GLY A 29 -5.04 -10.13 19.87
N THR A 30 -5.41 -10.64 18.70
CA THR A 30 -4.70 -10.35 17.46
C THR A 30 -5.08 -8.94 17.04
N PHE A 31 -4.15 -8.00 17.09
CA PHE A 31 -4.42 -6.60 16.74
C PHE A 31 -4.75 -6.52 15.25
N SER A 32 -5.99 -6.15 14.96
CA SER A 32 -6.46 -5.98 13.59
C SER A 32 -6.56 -4.49 13.29
N LYS A 33 -5.96 -4.08 12.17
CA LYS A 33 -5.98 -2.71 11.68
C LYS A 33 -6.65 -2.70 10.32
N VAL A 34 -7.55 -1.75 10.13
CA VAL A 34 -8.22 -1.52 8.85
C VAL A 34 -7.81 -0.15 8.33
N PHE A 35 -7.20 -0.14 7.18
CA PHE A 35 -6.89 1.05 6.40
C PHE A 35 -7.91 1.15 5.28
N SER A 36 -8.56 2.28 5.13
CA SER A 36 -9.58 2.49 4.11
C SER A 36 -9.36 3.78 3.33
N LEU A 37 -9.67 3.77 2.04
CA LEU A 37 -9.77 4.95 1.21
C LEU A 37 -11.21 4.99 0.68
N ASP A 38 -12.04 5.73 1.35
CA ASP A 38 -13.42 5.97 1.00
C ASP A 38 -13.66 7.45 0.67
N ARG A 39 -14.84 7.75 0.17
CA ARG A 39 -15.23 9.10 -0.24
C ARG A 39 -15.51 10.02 0.95
N ASP A 40 -15.87 9.44 2.08
CA ASP A 40 -16.20 10.14 3.32
C ASP A 40 -14.99 10.29 4.22
N THR A 41 -13.85 9.66 3.86
CA THR A 41 -12.59 9.85 4.58
C THR A 41 -12.26 11.31 4.56
N THR A 42 -12.38 11.94 5.69
CA THR A 42 -11.91 13.31 5.89
C THR A 42 -10.42 13.27 5.59
N GLN A 43 -10.05 13.81 4.45
CA GLN A 43 -8.62 13.89 4.06
C GLN A 43 -7.88 14.52 5.23
N PRO A 44 -6.80 13.91 5.74
CA PRO A 44 -6.04 14.51 6.82
C PRO A 44 -5.70 15.94 6.42
N ASP A 45 -6.23 16.89 7.17
CA ASP A 45 -5.96 18.29 6.93
C ASP A 45 -4.52 18.54 7.41
N PHE A 46 -3.57 18.36 6.51
CA PHE A 46 -2.18 18.72 6.74
C PHE A 46 -2.05 20.23 6.86
N GLY A 47 -2.85 20.81 7.75
CA GLY A 47 -2.67 22.16 8.22
C GLY A 47 -1.21 22.33 8.66
N ALA A 48 -0.73 23.55 8.57
CA ALA A 48 0.64 23.95 8.89
C ALA A 48 1.34 22.95 9.83
N ILE A 49 2.52 22.48 9.48
CA ILE A 49 3.38 21.61 10.29
C ILE A 49 3.66 22.35 11.63
N SER A 50 2.65 22.48 12.43
CA SER A 50 2.71 22.92 13.80
C SER A 50 2.17 21.76 14.62
N SER A 51 2.87 21.39 15.62
CA SER A 51 2.71 20.30 16.56
C SER A 51 1.30 20.03 17.15
N ALA A 52 0.25 20.50 16.55
CA ALA A 52 -1.13 20.39 17.02
C ALA A 52 -2.09 19.69 16.02
N TYR A 53 -1.59 19.23 14.87
CA TYR A 53 -2.42 18.64 13.82
C TYR A 53 -1.80 17.36 13.25
N ASP A 54 -1.24 16.52 14.11
CA ASP A 54 -0.64 15.25 13.74
C ASP A 54 -1.72 14.18 13.58
N GLU A 55 -2.58 14.33 12.58
CA GLU A 55 -3.46 13.21 12.17
C GLU A 55 -2.78 12.31 11.14
N GLY A 56 -1.61 12.71 10.62
CA GLY A 56 -0.84 11.92 9.66
C GLY A 56 0.51 11.46 10.20
N LEU A 57 0.98 10.30 9.77
CA LEU A 57 2.28 9.76 10.14
C LEU A 57 3.40 10.43 9.33
N LEU A 58 4.17 11.28 9.97
CA LEU A 58 5.42 11.78 9.42
C LEU A 58 6.58 10.89 9.86
N MET A 59 7.30 10.37 8.89
CA MET A 59 8.41 9.45 9.12
C MET A 59 9.76 10.17 9.02
N THR A 60 10.74 9.70 9.77
CA THR A 60 12.13 10.02 9.54
C THR A 60 12.78 8.80 8.88
N VAL A 61 13.27 8.98 7.66
CA VAL A 61 13.96 7.95 6.91
C VAL A 61 15.45 8.21 6.98
N THR A 62 16.20 7.26 7.52
CA THR A 62 17.65 7.33 7.62
C THR A 62 18.27 6.29 6.69
N LEU A 63 19.18 6.73 5.82
CA LEU A 63 19.99 5.88 5.00
C LEU A 63 21.39 5.81 5.62
N ASP A 64 21.75 4.65 6.11
CA ASP A 64 23.06 4.42 6.72
C ASP A 64 24.10 4.15 5.63
N ASP A 65 25.18 4.93 5.62
CA ASP A 65 26.36 4.64 4.81
C ASP A 65 27.42 3.96 5.69
N PRO A 66 27.59 2.64 5.58
CA PRO A 66 28.54 1.90 6.42
C PRO A 66 30.00 2.21 6.10
N ILE A 67 30.29 2.89 4.98
CA ILE A 67 31.65 3.20 4.53
C ILE A 67 32.10 4.55 5.08
N ALA A 68 31.25 5.56 4.96
CA ALA A 68 31.62 6.93 5.33
C ALA A 68 31.34 7.25 6.81
N SER A 69 30.60 6.40 7.52
CA SER A 69 30.04 6.70 8.85
C SER A 69 29.18 7.98 8.83
N GLU A 70 28.58 8.26 7.71
CA GLU A 70 27.70 9.39 7.45
C GLU A 70 26.32 8.85 7.11
N ASN A 71 25.29 9.48 7.63
CA ASN A 71 23.92 9.07 7.41
C ASN A 71 23.17 10.18 6.70
N ASP A 72 22.45 9.81 5.65
CA ASP A 72 21.48 10.69 5.02
C ASP A 72 20.13 10.56 5.73
N GLN A 73 19.56 11.68 6.13
CA GLN A 73 18.27 11.71 6.81
C GLN A 73 17.26 12.54 6.06
N LEU A 74 16.11 11.93 5.79
CA LEU A 74 14.94 12.60 5.28
C LEU A 74 13.91 12.71 6.41
N THR A 75 13.71 13.92 6.92
CA THR A 75 12.78 14.20 8.02
C THR A 75 11.41 14.56 7.50
N SER A 76 10.37 14.35 8.30
CA SER A 76 8.97 14.64 7.95
C SER A 76 8.59 14.12 6.57
N ALA A 77 8.93 12.87 6.32
CA ALA A 77 8.65 12.18 5.07
C ALA A 77 7.33 11.41 5.16
N ILE A 78 6.64 11.35 4.05
CA ILE A 78 5.52 10.44 3.82
C ILE A 78 5.86 9.51 2.66
N ILE A 79 5.14 8.42 2.51
CA ILE A 79 5.18 7.61 1.29
C ILE A 79 4.18 8.23 0.31
N SER A 80 4.66 8.79 -0.80
CA SER A 80 3.79 9.41 -1.80
C SER A 80 3.18 8.41 -2.76
N GLU A 81 3.85 7.29 -2.95
CA GLU A 81 3.41 6.20 -3.82
C GLU A 81 3.86 4.87 -3.23
N LEU A 82 2.96 3.91 -3.18
CA LEU A 82 3.22 2.54 -2.74
C LEU A 82 2.59 1.56 -3.72
N THR A 83 3.42 0.69 -4.27
CA THR A 83 2.97 -0.44 -5.08
C THR A 83 3.20 -1.73 -4.31
N LEU A 84 2.14 -2.49 -4.10
CA LEU A 84 2.19 -3.87 -3.63
C LEU A 84 2.02 -4.80 -4.83
N SER A 85 2.91 -5.75 -5.00
CA SER A 85 2.84 -6.71 -6.11
C SER A 85 3.22 -8.11 -5.68
N SER A 86 2.59 -9.08 -6.32
CA SER A 86 2.85 -10.51 -6.07
C SER A 86 2.83 -11.28 -7.38
N ASP A 87 3.98 -11.87 -7.71
CA ASP A 87 4.20 -12.65 -8.92
C ASP A 87 5.04 -13.88 -8.55
N PRO A 88 4.57 -15.11 -8.83
CA PRO A 88 5.31 -16.34 -8.54
C PRO A 88 6.65 -16.44 -9.28
N GLY A 89 6.80 -15.74 -10.41
CA GLY A 89 8.05 -15.68 -11.18
C GLY A 89 9.12 -14.76 -10.60
N ASN A 90 8.74 -13.83 -9.72
CA ASN A 90 9.63 -12.82 -9.17
C ASN A 90 9.89 -13.06 -7.68
N TYR A 91 11.11 -12.82 -7.23
CA TYR A 91 11.54 -12.91 -5.81
C TYR A 91 11.10 -14.21 -5.10
N GLY A 92 10.95 -15.32 -5.83
CA GLY A 92 10.45 -16.59 -5.30
C GLY A 92 8.99 -16.54 -4.89
N GLY A 93 8.19 -15.68 -5.52
CA GLY A 93 6.77 -15.49 -5.23
C GLY A 93 6.47 -14.67 -4.00
N ARG A 94 7.44 -13.92 -3.46
CA ARG A 94 7.22 -13.05 -2.31
C ARG A 94 6.45 -11.80 -2.71
N LEU A 95 5.68 -11.26 -1.76
CA LEU A 95 5.09 -9.94 -1.91
C LEU A 95 6.22 -8.91 -1.94
N VAL A 96 6.15 -8.00 -2.89
CA VAL A 96 7.08 -6.88 -3.04
C VAL A 96 6.33 -5.59 -2.77
N ALA A 97 6.94 -4.71 -1.98
CA ALA A 97 6.49 -3.35 -1.80
C ALA A 97 7.54 -2.41 -2.39
N SER A 98 7.14 -1.55 -3.30
CA SER A 98 8.00 -0.52 -3.88
C SER A 98 7.30 0.82 -3.85
N GLY A 99 8.07 1.91 -3.79
CA GLY A 99 7.44 3.23 -3.73
C GLY A 99 8.42 4.37 -3.62
N ASN A 100 7.88 5.53 -3.28
CA ASN A 100 8.63 6.77 -3.19
C ASN A 100 8.35 7.47 -1.87
N PHE A 101 9.41 7.90 -1.19
CA PHE A 101 9.30 8.86 -0.09
C PHE A 101 9.26 10.28 -0.63
N TYR A 102 8.45 11.11 0.00
CA TYR A 102 8.32 12.52 -0.28
C TYR A 102 8.46 13.33 1.01
N SER A 103 9.30 14.37 1.01
CA SER A 103 9.48 15.26 2.13
C SER A 103 9.46 16.71 1.68
N GLY A 104 8.93 17.56 2.54
CA GLY A 104 8.99 19.02 2.40
C GLY A 104 10.36 19.61 2.75
N PHE A 105 11.26 18.82 3.36
CA PHE A 105 12.55 19.28 3.85
C PHE A 105 13.70 18.88 2.94
N ALA A 106 14.80 19.60 3.03
CA ALA A 106 16.04 19.19 2.39
C ALA A 106 16.62 17.95 3.09
N LEU A 107 17.29 17.12 2.31
CA LEU A 107 18.07 16.01 2.85
C LEU A 107 19.13 16.57 3.82
N SER A 108 19.18 16.06 5.04
CA SER A 108 20.26 16.38 5.97
C SER A 108 21.31 15.29 5.96
N HIS A 109 22.55 15.71 6.06
CA HIS A 109 23.73 14.87 6.14
C HIS A 109 24.29 15.01 7.55
N ASP A 110 24.15 14.00 8.41
CA ASP A 110 24.59 14.09 9.80
C ASP A 110 25.29 12.79 10.21
N ASN A 111 26.45 12.95 10.83
CA ASN A 111 27.36 11.86 11.19
C ASN A 111 26.97 11.11 12.47
N ASN A 112 25.89 11.48 13.14
CA ASN A 112 25.59 10.99 14.48
C ASN A 112 24.25 10.26 14.65
N LEU A 113 23.57 9.95 13.57
CA LEU A 113 22.28 9.28 13.66
C LEU A 113 22.47 7.76 13.74
N ALA A 114 22.82 7.28 14.92
CA ALA A 114 22.71 5.85 15.18
C ALA A 114 21.23 5.46 15.11
N PRO A 115 20.86 4.38 14.39
CA PRO A 115 19.50 3.87 14.43
C PRO A 115 19.11 3.60 15.88
N ALA A 116 18.02 4.22 16.32
CA ALA A 116 17.63 4.21 17.74
C ALA A 116 17.09 2.84 18.20
N SER A 117 17.02 1.84 17.35
CA SER A 117 16.43 0.56 17.68
C SER A 117 17.20 -0.63 17.10
N THR A 118 17.20 -1.71 17.87
CA THR A 118 17.63 -3.02 17.38
C THR A 118 16.65 -3.48 16.31
N ILE A 119 17.14 -3.62 15.08
CA ILE A 119 16.36 -4.27 14.02
C ILE A 119 16.13 -5.72 14.46
N ILE A 120 14.90 -6.08 14.71
CA ILE A 120 14.52 -7.48 14.94
C ILE A 120 14.31 -8.08 13.53
N PRO A 121 15.20 -8.96 13.06
CA PRO A 121 14.99 -9.58 11.75
C PRO A 121 13.77 -10.47 11.84
N ASP A 122 12.73 -10.10 11.07
CA ASP A 122 11.58 -10.92 10.82
C ASP A 122 11.78 -11.66 9.50
N THR A 123 11.45 -12.94 9.48
CA THR A 123 11.56 -13.80 8.30
C THR A 123 10.22 -14.24 7.74
N ASP A 124 9.14 -13.80 8.34
CA ASP A 124 7.78 -14.14 7.95
C ASP A 124 7.28 -13.26 6.80
N TYR A 125 7.61 -13.68 5.59
CA TYR A 125 7.21 -13.00 4.36
C TYR A 125 5.88 -13.52 3.82
N TYR A 126 5.11 -12.64 3.22
CA TYR A 126 3.98 -13.04 2.39
C TYR A 126 4.48 -13.72 1.10
N ASN A 127 3.90 -14.85 0.77
CA ASN A 127 4.27 -15.57 -0.44
C ASN A 127 3.03 -15.86 -1.29
N HIS A 128 3.13 -15.72 -2.60
CA HIS A 128 2.04 -15.93 -3.55
C HIS A 128 1.37 -17.31 -3.39
N SER A 129 2.14 -18.33 -3.04
CA SER A 129 1.63 -19.68 -2.77
C SER A 129 0.71 -19.76 -1.55
N LEU A 130 0.82 -18.78 -0.62
CA LEU A 130 0.01 -18.64 0.58
C LEU A 130 -1.21 -17.73 0.37
N LEU A 131 -1.44 -17.26 -0.85
CA LEU A 131 -2.60 -16.44 -1.18
C LEU A 131 -3.89 -17.28 -1.07
N THR A 132 -4.58 -17.15 0.05
CA THR A 132 -5.78 -17.93 0.41
C THR A 132 -7.06 -17.35 -0.20
N THR A 133 -7.16 -16.02 -0.27
CA THR A 133 -8.29 -15.33 -0.88
C THR A 133 -7.87 -14.76 -2.23
N LYS A 134 -8.58 -15.18 -3.27
CA LYS A 134 -8.43 -14.71 -4.66
C LYS A 134 -9.82 -14.69 -5.26
N SER A 135 -10.46 -13.52 -5.30
CA SER A 135 -11.83 -13.46 -5.82
C SER A 135 -12.12 -12.18 -6.58
N ILE A 136 -13.03 -12.30 -7.52
CA ILE A 136 -13.67 -11.21 -8.25
C ILE A 136 -15.15 -11.31 -7.96
N ALA A 137 -15.77 -10.26 -7.41
CA ALA A 137 -17.17 -10.26 -6.99
C ALA A 137 -17.55 -11.50 -6.14
N SER A 138 -16.67 -11.87 -5.19
CA SER A 138 -16.78 -13.06 -4.34
C SER A 138 -16.64 -14.42 -5.05
N ALA A 139 -16.45 -14.47 -6.37
CA ALA A 139 -16.17 -15.70 -7.09
C ALA A 139 -14.67 -16.03 -7.05
N ALA A 140 -14.32 -17.22 -6.56
CA ALA A 140 -12.92 -17.66 -6.49
C ALA A 140 -12.30 -17.73 -7.89
N THR A 141 -11.11 -17.16 -8.02
CA THR A 141 -10.40 -17.02 -9.30
C THR A 141 -8.96 -17.49 -9.19
N VAL A 142 -8.42 -18.03 -10.26
CA VAL A 142 -6.98 -18.36 -10.33
C VAL A 142 -6.24 -17.11 -10.78
N VAL A 143 -5.52 -16.50 -9.84
CA VAL A 143 -4.68 -15.31 -10.07
C VAL A 143 -3.25 -15.79 -10.30
N ASN A 144 -2.64 -15.36 -11.41
CA ASN A 144 -1.24 -15.61 -11.73
C ASN A 144 -0.34 -14.52 -11.12
N SER A 145 -0.71 -13.28 -11.27
CA SER A 145 -0.02 -12.14 -10.66
C SER A 145 -0.99 -11.00 -10.40
N TRP A 146 -0.64 -10.11 -9.50
CA TRP A 146 -1.40 -8.90 -9.24
C TRP A 146 -0.48 -7.78 -8.74
N SER A 147 -0.88 -6.55 -8.98
CA SER A 147 -0.28 -5.35 -8.42
C SER A 147 -1.36 -4.32 -8.10
N ILE A 148 -1.15 -3.56 -7.03
CA ILE A 148 -1.97 -2.41 -6.66
C ILE A 148 -1.03 -1.28 -6.29
N THR A 149 -1.24 -0.12 -6.88
CA THR A 149 -0.49 1.11 -6.62
C THR A 149 -1.41 2.14 -6.01
N VAL A 150 -1.05 2.61 -4.83
CA VAL A 150 -1.69 3.75 -4.16
C VAL A 150 -0.79 4.95 -4.35
N ASN A 151 -1.34 6.04 -4.86
CA ASN A 151 -0.66 7.32 -5.00
C ASN A 151 -1.49 8.40 -4.32
N ASN A 152 -0.90 9.08 -3.34
CA ASN A 152 -1.57 10.16 -2.59
C ASN A 152 -1.34 11.55 -3.19
N ASN A 153 -0.67 11.63 -4.34
CA ASN A 153 -0.43 12.88 -5.07
C ASN A 153 0.15 14.01 -4.21
N ALA A 154 0.99 13.64 -3.24
CA ALA A 154 1.57 14.58 -2.28
C ALA A 154 2.26 15.77 -2.93
N GLN A 155 1.97 16.96 -2.47
CA GLN A 155 2.47 18.21 -2.99
C GLN A 155 3.03 19.10 -1.88
N ARG A 156 4.08 19.86 -2.20
CA ARG A 156 4.58 20.90 -1.31
C ARG A 156 3.66 22.10 -1.35
N ILE A 157 3.27 22.58 -0.17
CA ILE A 157 2.44 23.79 -0.02
C ILE A 157 3.30 24.91 0.54
N GLY A 158 3.44 25.98 -0.23
CA GLY A 158 4.11 27.20 0.18
C GLY A 158 5.61 27.06 0.46
N SER A 159 6.18 28.09 1.06
CA SER A 159 7.56 28.13 1.55
C SER A 159 7.57 28.70 2.97
N SER A 160 8.51 28.27 3.80
CA SER A 160 8.72 28.88 5.11
C SER A 160 9.07 30.37 4.97
N ALA A 161 8.50 31.21 5.83
CA ALA A 161 8.73 32.66 5.82
C ALA A 161 10.17 33.06 6.21
N THR A 162 10.99 32.12 6.63
CA THR A 162 12.33 32.36 7.22
C THR A 162 13.49 32.18 6.23
N GLY A 163 13.22 32.01 4.93
CA GLY A 163 14.28 31.93 3.93
C GLY A 163 14.93 30.56 3.79
N ASP A 164 14.50 29.58 4.55
CA ASP A 164 14.91 28.20 4.40
C ASP A 164 14.16 27.56 3.22
N ALA A 165 14.84 26.67 2.50
CA ALA A 165 14.25 25.95 1.35
C ALA A 165 13.18 24.90 1.77
N GLN A 166 12.56 25.10 2.93
CA GLN A 166 11.59 24.19 3.51
C GLN A 166 10.18 24.54 3.05
N SER A 167 9.37 23.56 2.78
CA SER A 167 7.94 23.77 2.54
C SER A 167 7.21 24.07 3.84
N TYR A 168 6.15 24.87 3.73
CA TYR A 168 5.27 25.16 4.86
C TYR A 168 4.49 23.93 5.31
N ALA A 169 4.02 23.14 4.34
CA ALA A 169 3.28 21.91 4.59
C ALA A 169 3.41 20.94 3.39
N ILE A 170 3.00 19.71 3.61
CA ILE A 170 2.72 18.74 2.55
C ILE A 170 1.20 18.61 2.48
N GLY A 171 0.62 18.75 1.30
CA GLY A 171 -0.80 18.52 1.07
C GLY A 171 -0.99 17.24 0.28
N ILE A 172 -2.05 16.51 0.59
CA ILE A 172 -2.52 15.36 -0.16
C ILE A 172 -3.86 15.74 -0.79
N PRO A 173 -3.87 16.17 -2.07
CA PRO A 173 -5.09 16.67 -2.68
C PRO A 173 -6.09 15.58 -3.02
N GLU A 174 -5.61 14.40 -3.40
CA GLU A 174 -6.45 13.31 -3.87
C GLU A 174 -5.66 12.00 -3.89
N TYR A 175 -6.30 10.92 -3.50
CA TYR A 175 -5.77 9.57 -3.69
C TYR A 175 -6.16 9.02 -5.06
N SER A 176 -5.25 8.30 -5.68
CA SER A 176 -5.54 7.45 -6.82
C SER A 176 -5.05 6.02 -6.55
N VAL A 177 -5.88 5.05 -6.87
CA VAL A 177 -5.53 3.64 -6.74
C VAL A 177 -5.71 2.97 -8.08
N THR A 178 -4.63 2.42 -8.59
CA THR A 178 -4.61 1.70 -9.86
C THR A 178 -3.98 0.32 -9.67
N GLY A 179 -4.22 -0.57 -10.60
CA GLY A 179 -3.59 -1.89 -10.50
C GLY A 179 -3.73 -2.69 -11.78
N GLU A 180 -3.15 -3.88 -11.72
CA GLU A 180 -3.25 -4.87 -12.78
C GLU A 180 -3.32 -6.26 -12.15
N MET A 181 -4.10 -7.13 -12.75
CA MET A 181 -4.12 -8.54 -12.39
C MET A 181 -4.03 -9.42 -13.63
N SER A 182 -3.33 -10.54 -13.51
CA SER A 182 -3.31 -11.61 -14.51
C SER A 182 -4.05 -12.81 -13.96
N ILE A 183 -5.14 -13.19 -14.61
CA ILE A 183 -6.00 -14.29 -14.20
C ILE A 183 -6.10 -15.35 -15.26
N LYS A 184 -6.36 -16.59 -14.85
CA LYS A 184 -6.66 -17.65 -15.80
C LYS A 184 -7.97 -17.35 -16.53
N TYR A 185 -7.94 -17.37 -17.86
CA TYR A 185 -9.12 -17.20 -18.68
C TYR A 185 -9.84 -18.53 -18.92
N ASP A 186 -11.03 -18.66 -18.40
CA ASP A 186 -11.87 -19.84 -18.54
C ASP A 186 -13.37 -19.47 -18.53
N SER A 187 -14.24 -20.47 -18.41
CA SER A 187 -15.68 -20.26 -18.38
C SER A 187 -16.18 -19.42 -17.20
N THR A 188 -15.42 -19.35 -16.11
CA THR A 188 -15.77 -18.59 -14.91
C THR A 188 -15.37 -17.13 -15.05
N THR A 189 -14.24 -16.86 -15.71
CA THR A 189 -13.65 -15.52 -15.83
C THR A 189 -13.99 -14.81 -17.13
N LYS A 190 -14.69 -15.49 -18.07
CA LYS A 190 -15.08 -14.90 -19.37
C LYS A 190 -15.92 -13.61 -19.24
N ASP A 191 -16.72 -13.49 -18.15
CA ASP A 191 -17.61 -12.37 -17.94
C ASP A 191 -16.88 -11.07 -17.55
N VAL A 192 -15.63 -11.15 -17.12
CA VAL A 192 -14.77 -9.99 -16.84
C VAL A 192 -14.64 -9.07 -18.07
N VAL A 193 -14.59 -9.64 -19.27
CA VAL A 193 -14.58 -8.85 -20.51
C VAL A 193 -15.90 -8.11 -20.71
N ASN A 194 -17.03 -8.72 -20.35
CA ASN A 194 -18.34 -8.08 -20.41
C ASN A 194 -18.44 -6.95 -19.38
N ASP A 195 -17.90 -7.16 -18.18
CA ASP A 195 -17.84 -6.13 -17.13
C ASP A 195 -17.03 -4.92 -17.61
N PHE A 196 -15.90 -5.14 -18.27
CA PHE A 196 -15.12 -4.06 -18.90
C PHE A 196 -15.97 -3.29 -19.92
N LEU A 197 -16.63 -4.00 -20.83
CA LEU A 197 -17.46 -3.35 -21.86
C LEU A 197 -18.67 -2.59 -21.29
N ALA A 198 -19.18 -3.03 -20.15
CA ALA A 198 -20.30 -2.41 -19.45
C ALA A 198 -19.88 -1.29 -18.49
N GLY A 199 -18.58 -1.14 -18.21
CA GLY A 199 -18.07 -0.23 -17.18
C GLY A 199 -18.55 -0.59 -15.77
N THR A 200 -18.75 -1.88 -15.50
CA THR A 200 -19.25 -2.35 -14.21
C THR A 200 -18.10 -2.50 -13.24
N ASP A 201 -18.23 -1.92 -12.06
CA ASP A 201 -17.28 -2.10 -10.96
C ASP A 201 -17.40 -3.49 -10.34
N ARG A 202 -16.28 -3.98 -9.83
CA ARG A 202 -16.16 -5.31 -9.19
C ARG A 202 -15.25 -5.26 -7.99
N LEU A 203 -15.71 -5.85 -6.90
CA LEU A 203 -14.87 -6.03 -5.73
C LEU A 203 -13.82 -7.12 -5.99
N LEU A 204 -12.57 -6.72 -6.02
CA LEU A 204 -11.41 -7.60 -6.06
C LEU A 204 -10.95 -7.88 -4.64
N SER A 205 -10.54 -9.11 -4.36
CA SER A 205 -10.00 -9.46 -3.04
C SER A 205 -8.77 -10.34 -3.17
N PHE A 206 -7.68 -9.93 -2.50
CA PHE A 206 -6.43 -10.66 -2.39
C PHE A 206 -6.08 -10.81 -0.91
N GLY A 207 -5.92 -12.03 -0.42
CA GLY A 207 -5.69 -12.24 1.00
C GLY A 207 -4.73 -13.36 1.32
N TYR A 208 -3.92 -13.15 2.33
CA TYR A 208 -2.99 -14.10 2.91
C TYR A 208 -3.45 -14.44 4.33
N GLY A 209 -3.48 -15.72 4.68
CA GLY A 209 -3.98 -16.18 5.97
C GLY A 209 -5.50 -16.11 6.08
N SER A 210 -6.01 -16.26 7.28
CA SER A 210 -7.45 -16.23 7.60
C SER A 210 -7.71 -15.09 8.58
N GLY A 211 -8.48 -14.11 8.16
CA GLY A 211 -9.03 -12.93 8.81
C GLY A 211 -8.50 -12.46 10.18
N THR A 212 -8.38 -13.35 11.15
CA THR A 212 -7.93 -13.04 12.52
C THR A 212 -6.62 -13.73 12.91
N ASP A 213 -6.03 -14.51 12.01
CA ASP A 213 -4.77 -15.17 12.28
C ASP A 213 -3.63 -14.15 12.31
N ASP A 214 -2.67 -14.36 13.20
CA ASP A 214 -1.48 -13.52 13.24
C ASP A 214 -0.76 -13.52 11.88
N GLY A 215 -0.53 -12.33 11.34
CA GLY A 215 0.04 -12.12 10.02
C GLY A 215 -0.96 -12.24 8.86
N ALA A 216 -2.26 -12.24 9.09
CA ALA A 216 -3.22 -12.17 8.00
C ALA A 216 -3.21 -10.78 7.35
N LEU A 217 -3.31 -10.77 6.00
CA LEU A 217 -3.44 -9.57 5.18
C LEU A 217 -4.58 -9.79 4.20
N LEU A 218 -5.53 -8.88 4.17
CA LEU A 218 -6.63 -8.88 3.21
C LEU A 218 -6.72 -7.52 2.53
N ILE A 219 -6.57 -7.51 1.22
CA ILE A 219 -6.70 -6.34 0.36
C ILE A 219 -7.99 -6.47 -0.42
N LYS A 220 -8.88 -5.50 -0.31
CA LYS A 220 -10.09 -5.37 -1.09
C LYS A 220 -10.04 -4.08 -1.90
N CYS A 221 -10.39 -4.15 -3.17
CA CYS A 221 -10.39 -3.01 -4.06
C CYS A 221 -11.66 -3.05 -4.91
N ASN A 222 -12.46 -2.01 -4.86
CA ASN A 222 -13.61 -1.87 -5.75
C ASN A 222 -13.12 -1.27 -7.07
N ALA A 223 -13.12 -2.05 -8.14
CA ALA A 223 -12.36 -1.78 -9.35
C ALA A 223 -13.24 -1.69 -10.60
N VAL A 224 -13.00 -0.68 -11.41
CA VAL A 224 -13.46 -0.59 -12.80
C VAL A 224 -12.31 -0.98 -13.70
N TYR A 225 -12.56 -1.89 -14.63
CA TYR A 225 -11.53 -2.34 -15.56
C TYR A 225 -11.29 -1.30 -16.64
N THR A 226 -10.03 -0.96 -16.85
CA THR A 226 -9.62 0.05 -17.87
C THR A 226 -9.17 -0.58 -19.17
N GLY A 227 -9.00 -1.89 -19.20
CA GLY A 227 -8.59 -2.64 -20.39
C GLY A 227 -8.63 -4.15 -20.16
N HIS A 228 -8.28 -4.89 -21.20
CA HIS A 228 -7.99 -6.32 -21.10
C HIS A 228 -7.07 -6.76 -22.24
N VAL A 229 -6.17 -7.67 -21.93
CA VAL A 229 -5.29 -8.31 -22.93
C VAL A 229 -5.32 -9.82 -22.72
N LYS A 230 -5.62 -10.57 -23.77
CA LYS A 230 -5.54 -12.03 -23.75
C LYS A 230 -4.13 -12.49 -24.09
N GLU A 231 -3.53 -13.22 -23.18
CA GLU A 231 -2.19 -13.76 -23.32
C GLU A 231 -2.23 -15.28 -23.41
N PHE A 232 -1.45 -15.82 -24.34
CA PHE A 232 -1.32 -17.24 -24.51
C PHE A 232 -0.05 -17.72 -23.84
N GLY A 233 -0.19 -18.43 -22.73
CA GLY A 233 0.92 -18.99 -21.94
C GLY A 233 1.48 -20.31 -22.49
N GLY A 234 1.36 -20.58 -23.78
CA GLY A 234 1.75 -21.88 -24.37
C GLY A 234 0.99 -23.03 -23.72
N ASP A 235 1.71 -24.01 -23.19
CA ASP A 235 1.12 -25.17 -22.51
C ASP A 235 0.42 -24.85 -21.19
N SER A 236 0.65 -23.65 -20.63
CA SER A 236 0.08 -23.21 -19.35
C SER A 236 -1.36 -22.68 -19.45
N GLY A 237 -1.90 -22.55 -20.67
CA GLY A 237 -3.26 -22.06 -20.91
C GLY A 237 -3.31 -20.60 -21.34
N MET A 238 -4.53 -20.04 -21.26
CA MET A 238 -4.79 -18.65 -21.61
C MET A 238 -4.93 -17.83 -20.34
N PHE A 239 -4.27 -16.68 -20.28
CA PHE A 239 -4.38 -15.71 -19.22
C PHE A 239 -5.02 -14.42 -19.75
N LEU A 240 -5.65 -13.68 -18.87
CA LEU A 240 -6.25 -12.40 -19.13
C LEU A 240 -5.56 -11.37 -18.21
N SER A 241 -4.82 -10.44 -18.79
CA SER A 241 -4.26 -9.27 -18.11
C SER A 241 -5.30 -8.18 -18.10
N ILE A 242 -5.60 -7.63 -16.91
CA ILE A 242 -6.69 -6.71 -16.64
C ILE A 242 -6.14 -5.54 -15.81
N PRO A 243 -5.81 -4.42 -16.45
CA PRO A 243 -5.60 -3.18 -15.73
C PRO A 243 -6.91 -2.64 -15.20
N PHE A 244 -6.85 -2.02 -14.02
CA PHE A 244 -8.00 -1.45 -13.36
C PHE A 244 -7.68 -0.16 -12.61
N GLU A 245 -8.71 0.60 -12.34
CA GLU A 245 -8.70 1.76 -11.47
C GLU A 245 -9.72 1.54 -10.36
N ALA A 246 -9.34 1.87 -9.13
CA ALA A 246 -10.25 1.77 -8.01
C ALA A 246 -11.23 2.93 -8.01
N VAL A 247 -12.46 2.61 -7.67
CA VAL A 247 -13.55 3.57 -7.54
C VAL A 247 -14.30 3.33 -6.24
N ASP A 248 -14.65 4.40 -5.59
CA ASP A 248 -15.51 4.36 -4.43
C ASP A 248 -16.98 4.32 -4.86
N ASP A 249 -17.77 3.46 -4.24
CA ASP A 249 -19.21 3.42 -4.40
C ASP A 249 -19.91 3.53 -3.03
N VAL A 250 -21.24 3.51 -3.01
CA VAL A 250 -22.03 3.63 -1.76
C VAL A 250 -21.85 2.43 -0.82
N THR A 251 -21.24 1.35 -1.30
CA THR A 251 -21.20 0.06 -0.60
C THR A 251 -19.76 -0.39 -0.29
N ASN A 252 -18.82 -0.04 -1.17
CA ASN A 252 -17.45 -0.50 -1.08
C ASN A 252 -16.49 0.67 -1.23
N ASP A 253 -15.50 0.71 -0.37
CA ASP A 253 -14.40 1.65 -0.42
C ASP A 253 -13.56 1.41 -1.68
N ALA A 254 -12.95 2.45 -2.21
CA ALA A 254 -12.01 2.31 -3.32
C ALA A 254 -10.92 1.30 -3.00
N LEU A 255 -10.37 1.37 -1.80
CA LEU A 255 -9.39 0.41 -1.28
C LEU A 255 -9.60 0.22 0.22
N GLN A 256 -9.66 -1.03 0.66
CA GLN A 256 -9.64 -1.41 2.06
C GLN A 256 -8.55 -2.46 2.28
N VAL A 257 -7.68 -2.23 3.24
CA VAL A 257 -6.63 -3.19 3.63
C VAL A 257 -6.78 -3.54 5.09
N THR A 258 -7.01 -4.80 5.39
CA THR A 258 -7.09 -5.32 6.75
C THR A 258 -5.84 -6.12 7.06
N ILE A 259 -5.17 -5.79 8.15
CA ILE A 259 -4.01 -6.51 8.66
C ILE A 259 -4.34 -7.01 10.06
N ALA A 260 -4.01 -8.28 10.32
CA ALA A 260 -3.99 -8.83 11.66
C ALA A 260 -2.55 -9.23 11.99
N ASN A 261 -1.89 -8.47 12.83
CA ASN A 261 -0.54 -8.79 13.32
C ASN A 261 -0.49 -8.63 14.84
N GLY A 262 0.33 -9.43 15.50
CA GLY A 262 0.48 -9.41 16.95
C GLY A 262 1.16 -8.14 17.52
N GLN A 263 1.25 -7.07 16.74
CA GLN A 263 1.92 -5.83 17.12
C GLN A 263 0.90 -4.81 17.59
N ASP A 264 0.91 -4.54 18.91
CA ASP A 264 0.25 -3.38 19.48
C ASP A 264 1.10 -2.13 19.16
N ARG A 265 0.87 -1.56 18.01
CA ARG A 265 1.44 -0.26 17.66
C ARG A 265 0.32 0.76 17.80
N ALA A 266 0.30 1.43 18.95
CA ALA A 266 -0.57 2.58 19.12
C ALA A 266 -0.11 3.69 18.16
N TRP A 267 -0.83 3.88 17.07
CA TRP A 267 -0.66 5.02 16.17
C TRP A 267 -1.32 6.29 16.72
N THR A 268 -1.92 6.21 17.89
CA THR A 268 -2.54 7.34 18.56
C THR A 268 -1.47 8.31 19.06
N SER A 269 -1.55 9.51 18.54
CA SER A 269 -0.85 10.73 19.03
C SER A 269 -1.05 10.95 20.52
#